data_397c8754c1aceffaff73fb076ee64290
#
_entry.id   397c8754c1aceffaff73fb076ee64290
#
_cell.length_a   1.000
_cell.length_b   1.000
_cell.length_c   1.000
_cell.angle_alpha   90.00
_cell.angle_beta   90.00
_cell.angle_gamma   90.00
#
_symmetry.space_group_name_H-M   'P 1'
#
loop_
_entity.id
_entity.type
_entity.pdbx_description
1 polymer ?
#
loop_
_entity_poly.entity_id
_entity_poly.type
_entity_poly.pdbx_seq_one_letter_code
_entity_poly.pdbx_strand_id
1 'polypeptide(L)'
;MSHIRLGALLIAVVLVSSSTALSQGVLMQKAISLGMAQAIAQGAIEKCRADGMHIAVTVLDGTGQLKAFLRDDGAGLNTVDVSERKAYTALVMRRTSAEAAKMWAGMSPVPTIEGTIALPGGVPIKAGNEVIGAVGVSGARDDESCSNAGIAKVADALK
;
A
#
# COMPACT_ATOMS: atom_id res chain seq x y z
N MET A 1 19.23 -84.37 25.16
CA MET A 1 19.98 -83.13 24.89
C MET A 1 19.10 -82.26 24.00
N SER A 2 18.38 -81.36 24.62
CA SER A 2 17.35 -80.53 23.95
C SER A 2 17.86 -79.11 23.79
N HIS A 3 17.96 -78.63 22.56
CA HIS A 3 18.38 -77.26 22.23
C HIS A 3 17.13 -76.35 22.09
N ILE A 4 16.89 -75.60 23.11
CA ILE A 4 15.88 -74.57 23.08
C ILE A 4 16.47 -73.37 22.30
N ARG A 5 15.93 -73.06 21.10
CA ARG A 5 16.27 -71.86 20.32
C ARG A 5 15.35 -70.72 20.77
N LEU A 6 15.94 -69.74 21.45
CA LEU A 6 15.30 -68.48 21.83
C LEU A 6 15.23 -67.59 20.59
N GLY A 7 14.05 -67.45 20.02
CA GLY A 7 13.80 -66.49 18.95
C GLY A 7 13.55 -65.10 19.54
N ALA A 8 14.47 -64.18 19.32
CA ALA A 8 14.29 -62.76 19.69
C ALA A 8 13.31 -62.05 18.71
N LEU A 9 12.14 -61.66 19.20
CA LEU A 9 11.15 -60.89 18.45
C LEU A 9 11.52 -59.41 18.56
N LEU A 10 12.08 -58.82 17.48
CA LEU A 10 12.36 -57.41 17.36
C LEU A 10 11.03 -56.66 17.01
N ILE A 11 10.45 -56.01 18.00
CA ILE A 11 9.31 -55.12 17.80
C ILE A 11 9.87 -53.74 17.33
N ALA A 12 9.73 -53.45 16.04
CA ALA A 12 10.03 -52.14 15.49
C ALA A 12 8.89 -51.15 15.87
N VAL A 13 9.15 -50.30 16.84
CA VAL A 13 8.24 -49.17 17.18
C VAL A 13 8.40 -48.08 16.12
N VAL A 14 7.44 -48.01 15.19
CA VAL A 14 7.34 -46.90 14.24
C VAL A 14 6.79 -45.70 14.98
N LEU A 15 7.65 -44.73 15.31
CA LEU A 15 7.27 -43.40 15.81
C LEU A 15 6.65 -42.62 14.65
N VAL A 16 5.32 -42.62 14.58
CA VAL A 16 4.58 -41.74 13.70
C VAL A 16 4.66 -40.31 14.29
N SER A 17 5.61 -39.49 13.78
CA SER A 17 5.67 -38.06 14.09
C SER A 17 4.45 -37.39 13.48
N SER A 18 3.41 -37.19 14.30
CA SER A 18 2.27 -36.36 13.89
C SER A 18 2.73 -34.88 13.75
N SER A 19 3.07 -34.49 12.54
CA SER A 19 3.27 -33.07 12.21
C SER A 19 1.92 -32.38 12.42
N THR A 20 1.77 -31.62 13.51
CA THR A 20 0.66 -30.71 13.66
C THR A 20 0.80 -29.64 12.58
N ALA A 21 0.06 -29.79 11.48
CA ALA A 21 -0.10 -28.72 10.51
C ALA A 21 -0.72 -27.53 11.26
N LEU A 22 0.09 -26.49 11.52
CA LEU A 22 -0.40 -25.22 12.05
C LEU A 22 -1.36 -24.66 11.00
N SER A 23 -2.65 -24.83 11.23
CA SER A 23 -3.68 -24.17 10.44
C SER A 23 -3.44 -22.66 10.55
N GLN A 24 -3.09 -22.01 9.43
CA GLN A 24 -3.01 -20.56 9.40
C GLN A 24 -4.41 -20.02 9.65
N GLY A 25 -4.57 -19.29 10.75
CA GLY A 25 -5.84 -18.69 11.14
C GLY A 25 -6.20 -17.49 10.26
N VAL A 26 -7.36 -16.90 10.54
CA VAL A 26 -7.81 -15.66 9.90
C VAL A 26 -6.87 -14.52 10.27
N LEU A 27 -6.34 -13.80 9.26
CA LEU A 27 -5.52 -12.62 9.46
C LEU A 27 -6.42 -11.40 9.63
N MET A 28 -6.18 -10.62 10.69
CA MET A 28 -6.82 -9.32 10.91
C MET A 28 -5.89 -8.23 10.41
N GLN A 29 -6.37 -7.40 9.47
CA GLN A 29 -5.60 -6.30 8.89
C GLN A 29 -6.34 -4.98 9.07
N LYS A 30 -5.60 -3.91 9.33
CA LYS A 30 -6.15 -2.56 9.25
C LYS A 30 -6.40 -2.21 7.79
N ALA A 31 -7.55 -1.63 7.50
CA ALA A 31 -7.92 -1.23 6.16
C ALA A 31 -8.56 0.16 6.14
N ILE A 32 -8.30 0.91 5.09
CA ILE A 32 -8.95 2.20 4.88
C ILE A 32 -10.43 1.98 4.51
N SER A 33 -11.34 2.64 5.21
CA SER A 33 -12.77 2.63 4.86
C SER A 33 -13.05 3.51 3.65
N LEU A 34 -14.18 3.28 2.96
CA LEU A 34 -14.61 4.14 1.87
C LEU A 34 -14.80 5.59 2.31
N GLY A 35 -15.43 5.80 3.49
CA GLY A 35 -15.64 7.16 4.02
C GLY A 35 -14.33 7.91 4.27
N MET A 36 -13.29 7.24 4.80
CA MET A 36 -11.97 7.84 4.96
C MET A 36 -11.32 8.15 3.61
N ALA A 37 -11.38 7.24 2.65
CA ALA A 37 -10.82 7.46 1.32
C ALA A 37 -11.48 8.64 0.60
N GLN A 38 -12.81 8.77 0.71
CA GLN A 38 -13.56 9.91 0.16
C GLN A 38 -13.18 11.24 0.85
N ALA A 39 -13.06 11.23 2.18
CA ALA A 39 -12.65 12.43 2.93
C ALA A 39 -11.24 12.89 2.56
N ILE A 40 -10.30 11.95 2.36
CA ILE A 40 -8.94 12.24 1.88
C ILE A 40 -8.99 12.85 0.49
N ALA A 41 -9.70 12.21 -0.44
CA ALA A 41 -9.81 12.71 -1.82
C ALA A 41 -10.43 14.11 -1.88
N GLN A 42 -11.50 14.32 -1.14
CA GLN A 42 -12.18 15.61 -1.07
C GLN A 42 -11.26 16.70 -0.46
N GLY A 43 -10.56 16.38 0.62
CA GLY A 43 -9.62 17.32 1.25
C GLY A 43 -8.46 17.72 0.35
N ALA A 44 -7.96 16.80 -0.49
CA ALA A 44 -6.94 17.09 -1.49
C ALA A 44 -7.47 18.06 -2.57
N ILE A 45 -8.69 17.83 -3.09
CA ILE A 45 -9.37 18.72 -4.05
C ILE A 45 -9.54 20.12 -3.46
N GLU A 46 -10.07 20.21 -2.22
CA GLU A 46 -10.30 21.49 -1.55
C GLU A 46 -9.02 22.32 -1.40
N LYS A 47 -7.94 21.67 -0.96
CA LYS A 47 -6.64 22.33 -0.80
C LYS A 47 -6.11 22.86 -2.12
N CYS A 48 -6.07 22.01 -3.15
CA CYS A 48 -5.56 22.41 -4.46
C CYS A 48 -6.42 23.50 -5.12
N ARG A 49 -7.76 23.44 -5.00
CA ARG A 49 -8.65 24.51 -5.46
C ARG A 49 -8.37 25.84 -4.77
N ALA A 50 -8.12 25.81 -3.46
CA ALA A 50 -7.76 27.02 -2.71
C ALA A 50 -6.46 27.66 -3.22
N ASP A 51 -5.56 26.86 -3.79
CA ASP A 51 -4.32 27.31 -4.44
C ASP A 51 -4.50 27.67 -5.93
N GLY A 52 -5.75 27.63 -6.44
CA GLY A 52 -6.06 27.92 -7.84
C GLY A 52 -5.66 26.82 -8.82
N MET A 53 -5.52 25.57 -8.32
CA MET A 53 -5.09 24.41 -9.10
C MET A 53 -6.23 23.39 -9.26
N HIS A 54 -6.28 22.74 -10.43
CA HIS A 54 -7.24 21.68 -10.75
C HIS A 54 -6.53 20.34 -10.88
N ILE A 55 -6.93 19.35 -10.10
CA ILE A 55 -6.21 18.10 -9.93
C ILE A 55 -7.08 16.87 -10.19
N ALA A 56 -6.42 15.74 -10.42
CA ALA A 56 -6.97 14.43 -10.13
C ALA A 56 -6.33 13.87 -8.86
N VAL A 57 -7.11 13.14 -8.07
CA VAL A 57 -6.69 12.48 -6.86
C VAL A 57 -7.17 11.04 -6.84
N THR A 58 -6.26 10.13 -6.57
CA THR A 58 -6.49 8.68 -6.43
C THR A 58 -6.17 8.25 -5.01
N VAL A 59 -7.05 7.49 -4.38
CA VAL A 59 -6.80 6.81 -3.11
C VAL A 59 -6.87 5.30 -3.33
N LEU A 60 -5.77 4.61 -3.06
CA LEU A 60 -5.66 3.15 -3.09
C LEU A 60 -5.73 2.59 -1.68
N ASP A 61 -6.31 1.40 -1.53
CA ASP A 61 -6.24 0.64 -0.28
C ASP A 61 -4.90 -0.10 -0.12
N GLY A 62 -4.71 -0.81 1.01
CA GLY A 62 -3.48 -1.53 1.30
C GLY A 62 -3.16 -2.69 0.34
N THR A 63 -4.12 -3.12 -0.48
CA THR A 63 -3.95 -4.14 -1.52
C THR A 63 -3.66 -3.55 -2.89
N GLY A 64 -3.61 -2.21 -3.00
CA GLY A 64 -3.37 -1.50 -4.25
C GLY A 64 -4.62 -1.33 -5.12
N GLN A 65 -5.81 -1.64 -4.59
CA GLN A 65 -7.05 -1.46 -5.32
C GLN A 65 -7.61 -0.04 -5.15
N LEU A 66 -8.23 0.47 -6.20
CA LEU A 66 -8.86 1.78 -6.19
C LEU A 66 -9.99 1.84 -5.14
N LYS A 67 -9.90 2.80 -4.21
CA LYS A 67 -10.88 3.00 -3.14
C LYS A 67 -11.71 4.27 -3.34
N ALA A 68 -11.07 5.36 -3.78
CA ALA A 68 -11.73 6.60 -4.17
C ALA A 68 -10.93 7.29 -5.27
N PHE A 69 -11.64 7.94 -6.18
CA PHE A 69 -11.05 8.75 -7.24
C PHE A 69 -11.91 9.98 -7.48
N LEU A 70 -11.26 11.14 -7.56
CA LEU A 70 -11.91 12.39 -7.98
C LEU A 70 -11.03 13.09 -9.01
N ARG A 71 -11.67 13.64 -10.03
CA ARG A 71 -11.03 14.53 -11.00
C ARG A 71 -11.77 15.85 -11.03
N ASP A 72 -11.05 16.92 -10.77
CA ASP A 72 -11.60 18.27 -10.80
C ASP A 72 -11.88 18.72 -12.23
N ASP A 73 -12.86 19.63 -12.38
CA ASP A 73 -13.12 20.30 -13.65
C ASP A 73 -11.86 21.08 -14.07
N GLY A 74 -11.47 20.94 -15.33
CA GLY A 74 -10.25 21.57 -15.86
C GLY A 74 -8.93 20.85 -15.50
N ALA A 75 -8.95 19.76 -14.74
CA ALA A 75 -7.74 18.96 -14.52
C ALA A 75 -7.18 18.42 -15.85
N GLY A 76 -5.86 18.48 -15.99
CA GLY A 76 -5.13 18.10 -17.21
C GLY A 76 -5.41 16.67 -17.68
N LEU A 77 -5.18 16.41 -18.97
CA LEU A 77 -5.52 15.15 -19.61
C LEU A 77 -4.84 13.91 -18.97
N ASN A 78 -3.59 14.06 -18.57
CA ASN A 78 -2.76 12.96 -18.01
C ASN A 78 -2.90 12.79 -16.49
N THR A 79 -3.64 13.68 -15.80
CA THR A 79 -3.68 13.70 -14.33
C THR A 79 -4.29 12.44 -13.74
N VAL A 80 -5.18 11.77 -14.47
CA VAL A 80 -5.84 10.52 -14.04
C VAL A 80 -4.80 9.41 -13.86
N ASP A 81 -4.10 9.05 -14.93
CA ASP A 81 -3.04 8.03 -14.91
C ASP A 81 -1.91 8.40 -13.93
N VAL A 82 -1.46 9.65 -13.97
CA VAL A 82 -0.33 10.09 -13.14
C VAL A 82 -0.68 10.07 -11.65
N SER A 83 -1.90 10.45 -11.24
CA SER A 83 -2.31 10.39 -9.84
C SER A 83 -2.34 8.96 -9.30
N GLU A 84 -2.84 8.01 -10.10
CA GLU A 84 -2.88 6.60 -9.74
C GLU A 84 -1.47 6.03 -9.58
N ARG A 85 -0.60 6.27 -10.54
CA ARG A 85 0.80 5.78 -10.50
C ARG A 85 1.60 6.39 -9.35
N LYS A 86 1.34 7.65 -8.97
CA LYS A 86 1.95 8.27 -7.78
C LYS A 86 1.46 7.60 -6.49
N ALA A 87 0.14 7.33 -6.36
CA ALA A 87 -0.42 6.59 -5.24
C ALA A 87 0.21 5.18 -5.16
N TYR A 88 0.26 4.48 -6.29
CA TYR A 88 0.85 3.14 -6.36
C TYR A 88 2.34 3.13 -5.99
N THR A 89 3.11 4.11 -6.47
CA THR A 89 4.51 4.28 -6.08
C THR A 89 4.65 4.43 -4.56
N ALA A 90 3.83 5.29 -3.95
CA ALA A 90 3.89 5.51 -2.50
C ALA A 90 3.50 4.25 -1.70
N LEU A 91 2.52 3.47 -2.19
CA LEU A 91 2.10 2.23 -1.57
C LEU A 91 3.20 1.16 -1.62
N VAL A 92 3.72 0.87 -2.81
CA VAL A 92 4.74 -0.17 -3.05
C VAL A 92 6.03 0.16 -2.32
N MET A 93 6.47 1.41 -2.39
CA MET A 93 7.72 1.86 -1.78
C MET A 93 7.59 2.18 -0.29
N ARG A 94 6.36 2.21 0.27
CA ARG A 94 6.03 2.55 1.67
C ARG A 94 6.64 3.88 2.13
N ARG A 95 6.83 4.82 1.20
CA ARG A 95 7.38 6.17 1.36
C ARG A 95 6.73 7.11 0.34
N THR A 96 6.99 8.41 0.43
CA THR A 96 6.45 9.31 -0.57
C THR A 96 7.03 9.02 -1.96
N SER A 97 6.28 9.31 -3.01
CA SER A 97 6.79 9.14 -4.37
C SER A 97 7.94 10.09 -4.68
N ALA A 98 8.04 11.21 -3.96
CA ALA A 98 9.20 12.11 -4.00
C ALA A 98 10.46 11.45 -3.45
N GLU A 99 10.37 10.74 -2.31
CA GLU A 99 11.50 9.98 -1.75
C GLU A 99 11.90 8.82 -2.66
N ALA A 100 10.94 8.12 -3.26
CA ALA A 100 11.21 7.08 -4.24
C ALA A 100 11.94 7.64 -5.46
N ALA A 101 11.50 8.78 -5.99
CA ALA A 101 12.16 9.46 -7.11
C ALA A 101 13.62 9.83 -6.80
N LYS A 102 13.90 10.36 -5.60
CA LYS A 102 15.26 10.67 -5.15
C LYS A 102 16.14 9.42 -5.05
N MET A 103 15.59 8.32 -4.53
CA MET A 103 16.30 7.05 -4.44
C MET A 103 16.66 6.52 -5.83
N TRP A 104 15.73 6.55 -6.78
CA TRP A 104 15.95 6.05 -8.14
C TRP A 104 16.88 6.94 -8.98
N ALA A 105 16.91 8.25 -8.73
CA ALA A 105 17.80 9.18 -9.45
C ALA A 105 19.28 8.82 -9.30
N GLY A 106 19.68 8.14 -8.22
CA GLY A 106 21.05 7.66 -8.01
C GLY A 106 21.36 6.28 -8.63
N MET A 107 20.37 5.64 -9.29
CA MET A 107 20.51 4.30 -9.84
C MET A 107 20.66 4.32 -11.37
N SER A 108 21.51 3.43 -11.89
CA SER A 108 21.66 3.23 -13.35
C SER A 108 21.82 1.74 -13.64
N PRO A 109 20.92 1.11 -14.41
CA PRO A 109 19.65 1.67 -14.91
C PRO A 109 18.65 2.01 -13.80
N VAL A 110 17.75 2.96 -14.05
CA VAL A 110 16.64 3.25 -13.14
C VAL A 110 15.71 2.03 -13.07
N PRO A 111 15.40 1.51 -11.88
CA PRO A 111 14.49 0.38 -11.74
C PRO A 111 13.11 0.70 -12.31
N THR A 112 12.58 -0.21 -13.13
CA THR A 112 11.22 -0.12 -13.65
C THR A 112 10.35 -1.12 -12.89
N ILE A 113 9.44 -0.62 -12.04
CA ILE A 113 8.38 -1.40 -11.43
C ILE A 113 7.10 -0.98 -12.15
N GLU A 114 6.39 -1.93 -12.75
CA GLU A 114 5.16 -1.64 -13.49
C GLU A 114 4.16 -0.88 -12.61
N GLY A 115 3.49 0.12 -13.17
CA GLY A 115 2.54 0.98 -12.47
C GLY A 115 3.17 2.10 -11.62
N THR A 116 4.50 2.15 -11.45
CA THR A 116 5.16 3.22 -10.69
C THR A 116 5.57 4.41 -11.56
N ILE A 117 5.81 5.55 -10.90
CA ILE A 117 6.31 6.78 -11.53
C ILE A 117 7.21 7.57 -10.58
N ALA A 118 8.32 8.09 -11.09
CA ALA A 118 9.28 8.88 -10.31
C ALA A 118 8.90 10.38 -10.26
N LEU A 119 7.69 10.69 -9.81
CA LEU A 119 7.19 12.06 -9.68
C LEU A 119 6.60 12.29 -8.27
N PRO A 120 6.84 13.47 -7.64
CA PRO A 120 6.24 13.83 -6.35
C PRO A 120 4.71 13.88 -6.40
N GLY A 121 4.06 13.65 -5.25
CA GLY A 121 2.61 13.78 -5.09
C GLY A 121 1.90 12.52 -4.57
N GLY A 122 2.60 11.38 -4.48
CA GLY A 122 2.11 10.17 -3.83
C GLY A 122 2.54 10.12 -2.36
N VAL A 123 1.61 9.87 -1.44
CA VAL A 123 1.86 9.80 0.02
C VAL A 123 1.22 8.54 0.60
N PRO A 124 1.94 7.71 1.37
CA PRO A 124 1.36 6.55 2.03
C PRO A 124 0.43 6.99 3.18
N ILE A 125 -0.72 6.33 3.29
CA ILE A 125 -1.67 6.50 4.39
C ILE A 125 -1.31 5.49 5.46
N LYS A 126 -1.00 5.98 6.68
CA LYS A 126 -0.54 5.13 7.79
C LYS A 126 -1.52 5.18 8.96
N ALA A 127 -1.81 4.03 9.55
CA ALA A 127 -2.49 3.90 10.84
C ALA A 127 -1.47 3.39 11.88
N GLY A 128 -0.94 4.31 12.69
CA GLY A 128 0.28 4.06 13.46
C GLY A 128 1.47 3.82 12.52
N ASN A 129 2.14 2.69 12.65
CA ASN A 129 3.30 2.32 11.82
C ASN A 129 2.92 1.50 10.56
N GLU A 130 1.65 1.16 10.40
CA GLU A 130 1.17 0.31 9.30
C GLU A 130 0.68 1.15 8.12
N VAL A 131 1.17 0.86 6.92
CA VAL A 131 0.66 1.46 5.68
C VAL A 131 -0.62 0.71 5.30
N ILE A 132 -1.75 1.41 5.34
CA ILE A 132 -3.09 0.89 5.05
C ILE A 132 -3.65 1.32 3.69
N GLY A 133 -2.89 2.11 2.96
CA GLY A 133 -3.24 2.63 1.65
C GLY A 133 -2.28 3.73 1.20
N ALA A 134 -2.60 4.39 0.11
CA ALA A 134 -1.87 5.56 -0.37
C ALA A 134 -2.79 6.52 -1.12
N VAL A 135 -2.44 7.80 -1.11
CA VAL A 135 -3.07 8.83 -1.94
C VAL A 135 -2.06 9.38 -2.94
N GLY A 136 -2.50 9.65 -4.16
CA GLY A 136 -1.71 10.33 -5.18
C GLY A 136 -2.48 11.47 -5.81
N VAL A 137 -1.83 12.61 -5.94
CA VAL A 137 -2.37 13.82 -6.56
C VAL A 137 -1.56 14.16 -7.81
N SER A 138 -2.24 14.66 -8.83
CA SER A 138 -1.61 15.17 -10.04
C SER A 138 -2.36 16.37 -10.60
N GLY A 139 -1.62 17.42 -10.97
CA GLY A 139 -2.16 18.63 -11.60
C GLY A 139 -1.79 19.94 -10.91
N ALA A 140 -1.20 19.90 -9.72
CA ALA A 140 -0.74 21.08 -8.99
C ALA A 140 0.79 21.28 -9.13
N ARG A 141 1.26 22.44 -8.66
CA ARG A 141 2.70 22.71 -8.53
C ARG A 141 3.32 21.92 -7.38
N ASP A 142 2.53 21.72 -6.32
CA ASP A 142 2.88 20.95 -5.14
C ASP A 142 1.78 19.92 -4.86
N ASP A 143 1.82 18.86 -5.63
CA ASP A 143 0.87 17.73 -5.51
C ASP A 143 0.94 17.06 -4.13
N GLU A 144 2.13 16.98 -3.52
CA GLU A 144 2.34 16.34 -2.23
C GLU A 144 1.68 17.12 -1.09
N SER A 145 1.68 18.46 -1.15
CA SER A 145 0.96 19.30 -0.21
C SER A 145 -0.55 19.02 -0.22
N CYS A 146 -1.14 18.84 -1.41
CA CYS A 146 -2.56 18.50 -1.53
C CYS A 146 -2.86 17.08 -1.00
N SER A 147 -1.99 16.12 -1.26
CA SER A 147 -2.10 14.76 -0.71
C SER A 147 -2.07 14.77 0.82
N ASN A 148 -1.12 15.50 1.41
CA ASN A 148 -1.00 15.65 2.87
C ASN A 148 -2.21 16.34 3.50
N ALA A 149 -2.75 17.38 2.84
CA ALA A 149 -3.96 18.05 3.29
C ALA A 149 -5.18 17.11 3.28
N GLY A 150 -5.27 16.24 2.29
CA GLY A 150 -6.28 15.17 2.27
C GLY A 150 -6.16 14.23 3.46
N ILE A 151 -4.96 13.69 3.72
CA ILE A 151 -4.72 12.79 4.87
C ILE A 151 -5.04 13.50 6.20
N ALA A 152 -4.73 14.78 6.33
CA ALA A 152 -5.01 15.56 7.54
C ALA A 152 -6.50 15.60 7.90
N LYS A 153 -7.44 15.47 6.94
CA LYS A 153 -8.88 15.40 7.20
C LYS A 153 -9.30 14.20 8.07
N VAL A 154 -8.50 13.16 8.09
CA VAL A 154 -8.78 11.90 8.81
C VAL A 154 -7.73 11.57 9.87
N ALA A 155 -6.85 12.51 10.21
CA ALA A 155 -5.69 12.28 11.07
C ALA A 155 -6.07 11.64 12.44
N ASP A 156 -7.19 12.00 13.03
CA ASP A 156 -7.64 11.46 14.32
C ASP A 156 -8.03 9.98 14.24
N ALA A 157 -8.52 9.54 13.10
CA ALA A 157 -8.87 8.14 12.87
C ALA A 157 -7.67 7.25 12.46
N LEU A 158 -6.49 7.85 12.27
CA LEU A 158 -5.26 7.14 11.88
C LEU A 158 -4.31 6.88 13.08
N LYS A 159 -4.70 7.29 14.28
CA LYS A 159 -3.94 7.13 15.53
C LYS A 159 -3.95 5.69 16.06
#